data_1e01840b6dd179041918818219343e3e
#
_entry.id   1e01840b6dd179041918818219343e3e
#
_cell.length_a   1.000
_cell.length_b   1.000
_cell.length_c   1.000
_cell.angle_alpha   90.00
_cell.angle_beta   90.00
_cell.angle_gamma   90.00
#
_symmetry.space_group_name_H-M   'P 1'
#
loop_
_entity.id
_entity.type
_entity.pdbx_description
1 polymer ?
#
loop_
_entity_poly.entity_id
_entity_poly.type
_entity_poly.pdbx_seq_one_letter_code
_entity_poly.pdbx_strand_id
1 'polypeptide(L)'
;NDSEDAYLASSSSASNTIYNIKLVEIIEDVNKYQIDAIEEYLKKNVVGKLTTDKGPATMPDTTATIGACKGFYFIPVTDTTGHRTFPKDTTVKINYTGRRLDGQAFDTTIERTAKDNDIWSSSKTYATQSISWGEQFSDLKMSSSSLISGFSKTLWQMNKGKGIGVFWSDLGYGSSGSGSMIPGYAPLIFEIEIVSGEEKK
;
A
#
# COMPACT_ATOMS: atom_id res chain seq x y z
N ASN A 1 -15.67 43.80 -21.16
CA ASN A 1 -14.96 43.53 -22.41
C ASN A 1 -13.54 44.10 -22.41
N ASP A 2 -13.34 45.35 -21.94
CA ASP A 2 -12.03 46.01 -21.92
C ASP A 2 -10.99 45.32 -20.99
N SER A 3 -11.43 44.53 -20.03
CA SER A 3 -10.53 43.79 -19.10
C SER A 3 -9.99 42.48 -19.68
N GLU A 4 -10.72 41.83 -20.57
CA GLU A 4 -10.23 40.61 -21.25
C GLU A 4 -9.22 40.93 -22.33
N ASP A 5 -9.45 41.97 -23.10
CA ASP A 5 -8.53 42.43 -24.14
C ASP A 5 -7.21 42.96 -23.55
N ALA A 6 -7.26 43.62 -22.39
CA ALA A 6 -6.08 44.09 -21.68
C ALA A 6 -5.26 42.94 -21.08
N TYR A 7 -5.87 41.84 -20.65
CA TYR A 7 -5.18 40.66 -20.15
C TYR A 7 -4.44 39.91 -21.26
N LEU A 8 -5.08 39.77 -22.42
CA LEU A 8 -4.47 39.13 -23.60
C LEU A 8 -3.30 39.93 -24.19
N ALA A 9 -3.38 41.27 -24.11
CA ALA A 9 -2.32 42.16 -24.62
C ALA A 9 -1.09 42.23 -23.73
N SER A 10 -1.16 41.81 -22.46
CA SER A 10 -0.07 41.89 -21.49
C SER A 10 0.82 40.63 -21.41
N SER A 11 0.43 39.52 -22.06
CA SER A 11 1.23 38.29 -22.06
C SER A 11 2.11 38.20 -23.31
N SER A 12 3.39 38.41 -23.17
CA SER A 12 4.39 38.33 -24.24
C SER A 12 4.67 36.92 -24.77
N SER A 13 3.91 35.90 -24.31
CA SER A 13 3.97 34.51 -24.78
C SER A 13 2.63 33.81 -24.55
N ALA A 14 1.58 34.31 -25.21
CA ALA A 14 0.29 33.63 -25.16
C ALA A 14 0.32 32.36 -26.04
N SER A 15 0.52 31.21 -25.42
CA SER A 15 0.17 29.94 -26.04
C SER A 15 -1.34 29.75 -25.88
N ASN A 16 -2.09 29.72 -27.00
CA ASN A 16 -3.51 29.38 -26.96
C ASN A 16 -3.66 27.90 -26.62
N THR A 17 -3.94 27.58 -25.36
CA THR A 17 -4.22 26.21 -24.93
C THR A 17 -5.72 26.01 -24.81
N ILE A 18 -6.27 25.09 -25.61
CA ILE A 18 -7.68 24.70 -25.53
C ILE A 18 -7.79 23.48 -24.63
N TYR A 19 -8.57 23.60 -23.55
CA TYR A 19 -8.88 22.50 -22.67
C TYR A 19 -10.29 21.98 -22.97
N ASN A 20 -10.39 20.68 -23.30
CA ASN A 20 -11.68 19.98 -23.31
C ASN A 20 -11.86 19.30 -21.96
N ILE A 21 -12.70 19.82 -21.11
CA ILE A 21 -12.95 19.31 -19.77
C ILE A 21 -14.28 18.56 -19.77
N LYS A 22 -14.26 17.31 -19.32
CA LYS A 22 -15.45 16.51 -19.05
C LYS A 22 -15.47 16.14 -17.57
N LEU A 23 -16.50 16.56 -16.84
CA LEU A 23 -16.74 16.06 -15.50
C LEU A 23 -17.16 14.58 -15.62
N VAL A 24 -16.41 13.68 -15.02
CA VAL A 24 -16.65 12.23 -15.09
C VAL A 24 -17.45 11.75 -13.90
N GLU A 25 -17.09 12.21 -12.70
CA GLU A 25 -17.70 11.77 -11.44
C GLU A 25 -17.54 12.83 -10.36
N ILE A 26 -18.48 12.88 -9.42
CA ILE A 26 -18.37 13.64 -8.17
C ILE A 26 -18.34 12.65 -7.02
N ILE A 27 -17.27 12.67 -6.25
CA ILE A 27 -17.09 11.81 -5.06
C ILE A 27 -17.38 12.66 -3.83
N GLU A 28 -18.54 12.46 -3.21
CA GLU A 28 -18.97 13.22 -2.03
C GLU A 28 -18.29 12.73 -0.74
N ASP A 29 -18.04 11.42 -0.63
CA ASP A 29 -17.35 10.78 0.50
C ASP A 29 -16.18 9.94 -0.02
N VAL A 30 -14.99 10.54 0.00
CA VAL A 30 -13.75 9.91 -0.46
C VAL A 30 -13.41 8.66 0.36
N ASN A 31 -13.72 8.65 1.64
CA ASN A 31 -13.42 7.52 2.53
C ASN A 31 -14.29 6.33 2.18
N LYS A 32 -15.60 6.57 2.03
CA LYS A 32 -16.53 5.52 1.60
C LYS A 32 -16.17 5.00 0.21
N TYR A 33 -15.85 5.88 -0.74
CA TYR A 33 -15.44 5.51 -2.09
C TYR A 33 -14.23 4.57 -2.08
N GLN A 34 -13.20 4.87 -1.28
CA GLN A 34 -12.01 4.02 -1.15
C GLN A 34 -12.33 2.66 -0.53
N ILE A 35 -13.17 2.63 0.52
CA ILE A 35 -13.58 1.39 1.18
C ILE A 35 -14.35 0.50 0.20
N ASP A 36 -15.32 1.07 -0.49
CA ASP A 36 -16.12 0.33 -1.50
C ASP A 36 -15.23 -0.23 -2.61
N ALA A 37 -14.25 0.54 -3.09
CA ALA A 37 -13.29 0.11 -4.10
C ALA A 37 -12.39 -1.05 -3.60
N ILE A 38 -11.94 -1.00 -2.35
CA ILE A 38 -11.17 -2.08 -1.72
C ILE A 38 -12.02 -3.34 -1.62
N GLU A 39 -13.26 -3.22 -1.15
CA GLU A 39 -14.15 -4.38 -1.01
C GLU A 39 -14.51 -5.02 -2.34
N GLU A 40 -14.74 -4.21 -3.38
CA GLU A 40 -14.94 -4.71 -4.73
C GLU A 40 -13.69 -5.44 -5.24
N TYR A 41 -12.52 -4.86 -5.05
CA TYR A 41 -11.24 -5.51 -5.40
C TYR A 41 -11.10 -6.87 -4.70
N LEU A 42 -11.35 -6.93 -3.38
CA LEU A 42 -11.25 -8.16 -2.60
C LEU A 42 -12.23 -9.23 -3.11
N LYS A 43 -13.48 -8.87 -3.35
CA LYS A 43 -14.50 -9.78 -3.92
C LYS A 43 -14.11 -10.31 -5.29
N LYS A 44 -13.54 -9.43 -6.14
CA LYS A 44 -13.19 -9.77 -7.52
C LYS A 44 -11.90 -10.56 -7.64
N ASN A 45 -10.89 -10.29 -6.82
CA ASN A 45 -9.53 -10.79 -7.05
C ASN A 45 -9.02 -11.73 -5.95
N VAL A 46 -9.60 -11.72 -4.76
CA VAL A 46 -9.09 -12.43 -3.60
C VAL A 46 -10.05 -13.54 -3.15
N VAL A 47 -11.29 -13.20 -2.86
CA VAL A 47 -12.27 -14.15 -2.30
C VAL A 47 -12.54 -15.29 -3.27
N GLY A 48 -12.31 -16.52 -2.81
CA GLY A 48 -12.46 -17.74 -3.60
C GLY A 48 -11.45 -17.95 -4.72
N LYS A 49 -10.53 -17.00 -4.95
CA LYS A 49 -9.52 -17.05 -6.03
C LYS A 49 -8.11 -17.23 -5.51
N LEU A 50 -7.76 -16.49 -4.46
CA LEU A 50 -6.47 -16.67 -3.79
C LEU A 50 -6.52 -17.93 -2.95
N THR A 51 -5.56 -18.84 -3.18
CA THR A 51 -5.40 -20.04 -2.35
C THR A 51 -4.50 -19.71 -1.17
N THR A 52 -4.97 -20.03 0.04
CA THR A 52 -4.21 -19.94 1.28
C THR A 52 -3.92 -21.34 1.81
N ASP A 53 -3.10 -21.47 2.84
CA ASP A 53 -2.85 -22.74 3.53
C ASP A 53 -4.12 -23.34 4.22
N LYS A 54 -5.15 -22.50 4.40
CA LYS A 54 -6.45 -22.90 4.97
C LYS A 54 -7.54 -23.11 3.91
N GLY A 55 -7.19 -23.06 2.63
CA GLY A 55 -8.11 -23.16 1.51
C GLY A 55 -8.34 -21.84 0.78
N PRO A 56 -9.39 -21.71 -0.02
CA PRO A 56 -9.72 -20.48 -0.72
C PRO A 56 -9.91 -19.31 0.26
N ALA A 57 -9.32 -18.15 -0.07
CA ALA A 57 -9.46 -16.95 0.77
C ALA A 57 -10.94 -16.54 0.89
N THR A 58 -11.32 -16.16 2.11
CA THR A 58 -12.63 -15.57 2.43
C THR A 58 -12.50 -14.05 2.56
N MET A 59 -13.64 -13.35 2.64
CA MET A 59 -13.62 -11.91 2.91
C MET A 59 -12.95 -11.66 4.26
N PRO A 60 -11.91 -10.81 4.32
CA PRO A 60 -11.21 -10.55 5.57
C PRO A 60 -12.15 -9.88 6.59
N ASP A 61 -12.04 -10.28 7.85
CA ASP A 61 -12.71 -9.60 8.95
C ASP A 61 -11.94 -8.33 9.33
N THR A 62 -12.57 -7.17 9.17
CA THR A 62 -12.00 -5.87 9.52
C THR A 62 -12.01 -5.60 11.02
N THR A 63 -12.74 -6.39 11.82
CA THR A 63 -12.92 -6.20 13.26
C THR A 63 -11.88 -6.92 14.10
N ALA A 64 -11.21 -7.91 13.52
CA ALA A 64 -10.24 -8.72 14.26
C ALA A 64 -8.87 -8.03 14.31
N THR A 65 -8.47 -7.64 15.49
CA THR A 65 -7.11 -7.68 16.04
C THR A 65 -6.25 -6.43 16.21
N ILE A 66 -6.38 -5.34 15.46
CA ILE A 66 -5.65 -4.10 15.82
C ILE A 66 -6.62 -2.92 15.92
N GLY A 67 -7.55 -3.00 16.88
CA GLY A 67 -8.59 -1.99 17.04
C GLY A 67 -9.33 -1.74 15.73
N ALA A 68 -10.65 -1.81 15.73
CA ALA A 68 -11.47 -1.63 14.52
C ALA A 68 -10.96 -0.45 13.67
N CYS A 69 -10.16 -0.74 12.64
CA CYS A 69 -9.58 0.25 11.76
C CYS A 69 -10.32 0.15 10.43
N LYS A 70 -11.25 1.07 10.20
CA LYS A 70 -11.91 1.18 8.91
C LYS A 70 -10.86 1.27 7.81
N GLY A 71 -11.13 0.60 6.69
CA GLY A 71 -10.26 0.66 5.51
C GLY A 71 -8.93 -0.09 5.64
N PHE A 72 -8.78 -1.01 6.59
CA PHE A 72 -7.66 -1.94 6.67
C PHE A 72 -8.15 -3.40 6.63
N TYR A 73 -7.57 -4.19 5.75
CA TYR A 73 -7.91 -5.59 5.50
C TYR A 73 -6.63 -6.42 5.48
N PHE A 74 -6.59 -7.49 6.26
CA PHE A 74 -5.47 -8.42 6.27
C PHE A 74 -5.89 -9.80 5.78
N ILE A 75 -5.13 -10.35 4.83
CA ILE A 75 -5.36 -11.69 4.27
C ILE A 75 -4.14 -12.54 4.63
N PRO A 76 -4.26 -13.53 5.53
CA PRO A 76 -3.24 -14.52 5.75
C PRO A 76 -3.14 -15.44 4.53
N VAL A 77 -1.96 -15.57 3.92
CA VAL A 77 -1.74 -16.44 2.75
C VAL A 77 -1.15 -17.76 3.18
N THR A 78 -0.03 -17.73 3.91
CA THR A 78 0.60 -18.92 4.46
C THR A 78 1.02 -18.71 5.90
N ASP A 79 0.70 -19.68 6.73
CA ASP A 79 1.12 -19.86 8.13
C ASP A 79 1.36 -18.57 8.94
N THR A 80 0.35 -17.72 8.95
CA THR A 80 0.32 -16.51 9.77
C THR A 80 -0.47 -16.72 11.06
N THR A 81 -0.65 -18.00 11.50
CA THR A 81 -1.46 -18.31 12.67
C THR A 81 -0.80 -17.89 13.95
N GLY A 82 -1.44 -17.01 14.65
CA GLY A 82 -1.07 -16.52 15.97
C GLY A 82 -0.40 -15.15 15.89
N HIS A 83 -1.01 -14.17 16.57
CA HIS A 83 -0.35 -12.90 16.84
C HIS A 83 0.86 -13.15 17.73
N ARG A 84 1.98 -13.44 17.14
CA ARG A 84 3.23 -13.40 17.87
C ARG A 84 3.98 -12.16 17.43
N THR A 85 3.82 -11.10 18.20
CA THR A 85 4.75 -9.99 18.10
C THR A 85 6.15 -10.49 18.41
N PHE A 86 7.10 -10.20 17.55
CA PHE A 86 8.50 -10.43 17.88
C PHE A 86 8.87 -9.56 19.10
N PRO A 87 9.81 -10.00 19.94
CA PRO A 87 10.32 -9.14 21.01
C PRO A 87 10.84 -7.81 20.46
N LYS A 88 10.77 -6.77 21.26
CA LYS A 88 11.42 -5.49 21.00
C LYS A 88 12.90 -5.71 20.64
N ASP A 89 13.42 -4.90 19.74
CA ASP A 89 14.79 -4.93 19.22
C ASP A 89 15.13 -6.17 18.36
N THR A 90 14.14 -7.03 18.06
CA THR A 90 14.31 -8.09 17.06
C THR A 90 14.46 -7.47 15.68
N THR A 91 15.35 -8.06 14.87
CA THR A 91 15.44 -7.73 13.44
C THR A 91 14.71 -8.80 12.62
N VAL A 92 13.70 -8.39 11.89
CA VAL A 92 12.89 -9.25 11.02
C VAL A 92 13.24 -8.95 9.57
N LYS A 93 13.60 -9.99 8.78
CA LYS A 93 13.88 -9.85 7.35
C LYS A 93 12.63 -10.18 6.54
N ILE A 94 12.31 -9.30 5.62
CA ILE A 94 11.10 -9.42 4.79
C ILE A 94 11.41 -9.23 3.30
N ASN A 95 10.59 -9.87 2.47
CA ASN A 95 10.34 -9.43 1.10
C ASN A 95 8.96 -8.77 1.02
N TYR A 96 8.80 -7.82 0.10
CA TYR A 96 7.49 -7.24 -0.16
C TYR A 96 7.33 -6.79 -1.61
N THR A 97 6.08 -6.65 -2.02
CA THR A 97 5.66 -5.95 -3.23
C THR A 97 4.49 -5.04 -2.90
N GLY A 98 4.65 -3.76 -3.23
CA GLY A 98 3.59 -2.77 -3.11
C GLY A 98 2.88 -2.55 -4.43
N ARG A 99 1.52 -2.55 -4.42
CA ARG A 99 0.67 -2.35 -5.60
C ARG A 99 -0.47 -1.38 -5.28
N ARG A 100 -1.01 -0.78 -6.34
CA ARG A 100 -2.31 -0.11 -6.32
C ARG A 100 -3.42 -1.13 -6.61
N LEU A 101 -4.69 -0.75 -6.42
CA LEU A 101 -5.83 -1.64 -6.70
C LEU A 101 -5.97 -2.03 -8.18
N ASP A 102 -5.42 -1.25 -9.10
CA ASP A 102 -5.37 -1.58 -10.53
C ASP A 102 -4.32 -2.65 -10.87
N GLY A 103 -3.57 -3.13 -9.86
CA GLY A 103 -2.54 -4.14 -10.00
C GLY A 103 -1.14 -3.59 -10.33
N GLN A 104 -1.02 -2.29 -10.66
CA GLN A 104 0.27 -1.66 -10.95
C GLN A 104 1.18 -1.73 -9.72
N ALA A 105 2.30 -2.42 -9.84
CA ALA A 105 3.34 -2.39 -8.82
C ALA A 105 4.04 -1.02 -8.82
N PHE A 106 4.38 -0.51 -7.65
CA PHE A 106 5.15 0.73 -7.49
C PHE A 106 6.46 0.51 -6.75
N ASP A 107 6.58 -0.56 -5.98
CA ASP A 107 7.80 -0.91 -5.26
C ASP A 107 7.88 -2.41 -4.94
N THR A 108 9.09 -2.96 -4.91
CA THR A 108 9.32 -4.36 -4.53
C THR A 108 10.78 -4.60 -4.13
N THR A 109 11.01 -5.58 -3.27
CA THR A 109 12.35 -6.09 -2.93
C THR A 109 12.84 -7.17 -3.87
N ILE A 110 12.00 -7.66 -4.78
CA ILE A 110 12.24 -8.83 -5.63
C ILE A 110 12.55 -8.37 -7.05
N GLU A 111 13.79 -8.58 -7.51
CA GLU A 111 14.26 -8.10 -8.82
C GLU A 111 13.41 -8.63 -9.99
N ARG A 112 13.06 -9.91 -9.97
CA ARG A 112 12.20 -10.48 -11.00
C ARG A 112 10.84 -9.79 -11.06
N THR A 113 10.21 -9.59 -9.90
CA THR A 113 8.93 -8.87 -9.83
C THR A 113 9.05 -7.46 -10.36
N ALA A 114 10.17 -6.77 -10.09
CA ALA A 114 10.39 -5.44 -10.63
C ALA A 114 10.47 -5.44 -12.18
N LYS A 115 11.16 -6.41 -12.76
CA LYS A 115 11.26 -6.59 -14.22
C LYS A 115 9.92 -6.95 -14.85
N ASP A 116 9.19 -7.86 -14.23
CA ASP A 116 7.89 -8.34 -14.74
C ASP A 116 6.78 -7.25 -14.66
N ASN A 117 7.02 -6.15 -13.90
CA ASN A 117 6.07 -5.04 -13.72
C ASN A 117 6.61 -3.68 -14.23
N ASP A 118 7.67 -3.67 -15.02
CA ASP A 118 8.26 -2.46 -15.65
C ASP A 118 8.70 -1.38 -14.64
N ILE A 119 9.07 -1.77 -13.41
CA ILE A 119 9.58 -0.87 -12.35
C ILE A 119 11.04 -1.17 -11.97
N TRP A 120 11.73 -1.96 -12.79
CA TRP A 120 13.12 -2.28 -12.54
C TRP A 120 14.04 -1.07 -12.75
N SER A 121 15.00 -0.91 -11.84
CA SER A 121 16.02 0.14 -11.95
C SER A 121 17.40 -0.42 -11.60
N SER A 122 18.40 -0.10 -12.41
CA SER A 122 19.79 -0.47 -12.14
C SER A 122 20.40 0.23 -10.92
N SER A 123 19.79 1.33 -10.47
CA SER A 123 20.23 2.06 -9.26
C SER A 123 19.68 1.49 -7.97
N LYS A 124 18.74 0.55 -8.04
CA LYS A 124 18.11 -0.09 -6.88
C LYS A 124 18.72 -1.44 -6.59
N THR A 125 19.05 -1.70 -5.33
CA THR A 125 19.43 -3.04 -4.86
C THR A 125 18.19 -3.82 -4.47
N TYR A 126 17.97 -4.94 -5.11
CA TYR A 126 16.87 -5.87 -4.82
C TYR A 126 17.32 -6.91 -3.82
N ALA A 127 16.94 -6.74 -2.58
CA ALA A 127 17.29 -7.64 -1.48
C ALA A 127 16.24 -7.56 -0.36
N THR A 128 16.21 -8.57 0.49
CA THR A 128 15.38 -8.56 1.70
C THR A 128 15.64 -7.30 2.53
N GLN A 129 14.60 -6.70 3.06
CA GLN A 129 14.69 -5.55 3.96
C GLN A 129 14.67 -5.99 5.41
N SER A 130 15.42 -5.27 6.24
CA SER A 130 15.46 -5.49 7.69
C SER A 130 14.51 -4.53 8.39
N ILE A 131 13.60 -5.08 9.18
CA ILE A 131 12.67 -4.34 10.01
C ILE A 131 13.13 -4.44 11.45
N SER A 132 13.38 -3.31 12.09
CA SER A 132 13.58 -3.24 13.54
C SER A 132 12.22 -3.28 14.23
N TRP A 133 12.03 -4.24 15.13
CA TRP A 133 10.76 -4.45 15.83
C TRP A 133 10.69 -3.60 17.10
N GLY A 134 9.56 -2.93 17.32
CA GLY A 134 9.32 -2.10 18.49
C GLY A 134 8.33 -2.72 19.49
N GLU A 135 7.82 -1.93 20.41
CA GLU A 135 6.81 -2.37 21.40
C GLU A 135 5.40 -2.40 20.81
N GLN A 136 5.16 -1.59 19.79
CA GLN A 136 3.88 -1.49 19.09
C GLN A 136 4.11 -1.32 17.59
N PHE A 137 3.06 -1.51 16.79
CA PHE A 137 3.18 -1.47 15.32
C PHE A 137 3.71 -0.13 14.78
N SER A 138 3.45 0.98 15.45
CA SER A 138 3.94 2.31 15.08
C SER A 138 5.46 2.48 15.27
N ASP A 139 6.09 1.61 16.04
CA ASP A 139 7.53 1.68 16.34
C ASP A 139 8.40 0.91 15.35
N LEU A 140 7.75 0.16 14.43
CA LEU A 140 8.46 -0.57 13.38
C LEU A 140 9.23 0.38 12.46
N LYS A 141 10.49 0.05 12.16
CA LYS A 141 11.36 0.87 11.32
C LYS A 141 12.06 0.03 10.25
N MET A 142 12.20 0.62 9.08
CA MET A 142 13.07 0.11 8.01
C MET A 142 14.21 1.11 7.80
N SER A 143 15.47 0.68 7.96
CA SER A 143 16.63 1.56 7.84
C SER A 143 16.51 2.86 8.67
N SER A 144 16.02 2.76 9.91
CA SER A 144 15.77 3.86 10.84
C SER A 144 14.59 4.80 10.47
N SER A 145 13.94 4.60 9.34
CA SER A 145 12.75 5.36 8.94
C SER A 145 11.47 4.68 9.41
N SER A 146 10.50 5.49 9.83
CA SER A 146 9.15 4.99 10.14
C SER A 146 8.46 4.47 8.89
N LEU A 147 7.64 3.45 9.05
CA LEU A 147 6.83 2.87 7.99
C LEU A 147 5.45 3.56 7.93
N ILE A 148 4.80 3.52 6.77
CA ILE A 148 3.40 3.91 6.67
C ILE A 148 2.53 2.97 7.52
N SER A 149 1.47 3.51 8.11
CA SER A 149 0.67 2.79 9.11
C SER A 149 0.09 1.47 8.60
N GLY A 150 -0.38 1.43 7.35
CA GLY A 150 -0.94 0.22 6.76
C GLY A 150 0.09 -0.89 6.59
N PHE A 151 1.32 -0.55 6.20
CA PHE A 151 2.42 -1.50 6.12
C PHE A 151 2.81 -2.07 7.50
N SER A 152 2.95 -1.18 8.49
CA SER A 152 3.23 -1.58 9.88
C SER A 152 2.15 -2.48 10.46
N LYS A 153 0.87 -2.14 10.23
CA LYS A 153 -0.26 -2.96 10.66
C LYS A 153 -0.26 -4.34 9.99
N THR A 154 0.09 -4.41 8.70
CA THR A 154 0.20 -5.67 7.98
C THR A 154 1.26 -6.57 8.59
N LEU A 155 2.46 -6.04 8.82
CA LEU A 155 3.55 -6.77 9.48
C LEU A 155 3.17 -7.24 10.89
N TRP A 156 2.45 -6.39 11.64
CA TRP A 156 2.05 -6.71 13.01
C TRP A 156 1.08 -7.89 13.12
N GLN A 157 0.37 -8.21 12.04
CA GLN A 157 -0.49 -9.40 11.93
C GLN A 157 0.28 -10.69 11.65
N MET A 158 1.59 -10.59 11.35
CA MET A 158 2.38 -11.71 10.86
C MET A 158 3.44 -12.11 11.88
N ASN A 159 3.68 -13.42 12.01
CA ASN A 159 4.82 -13.97 12.74
C ASN A 159 5.81 -14.73 11.83
N LYS A 160 5.34 -15.19 10.70
CA LYS A 160 6.09 -15.87 9.64
C LYS A 160 5.22 -15.96 8.37
N GLY A 161 5.76 -16.54 7.31
CA GLY A 161 5.02 -16.83 6.09
C GLY A 161 4.64 -15.59 5.28
N LYS A 162 3.52 -15.68 4.57
CA LYS A 162 3.04 -14.64 3.64
C LYS A 162 1.71 -14.09 4.07
N GLY A 163 1.56 -12.77 3.96
CA GLY A 163 0.31 -12.07 4.19
C GLY A 163 0.15 -10.90 3.24
N ILE A 164 -1.09 -10.47 3.07
CA ILE A 164 -1.44 -9.31 2.23
C ILE A 164 -2.22 -8.32 3.07
N GLY A 165 -1.73 -7.08 3.12
CA GLY A 165 -2.47 -5.94 3.65
C GLY A 165 -3.06 -5.13 2.52
N VAL A 166 -4.35 -4.80 2.61
CA VAL A 166 -5.03 -3.88 1.70
C VAL A 166 -5.61 -2.77 2.55
N PHE A 167 -5.31 -1.53 2.19
CA PHE A 167 -5.73 -0.41 3.04
C PHE A 167 -5.91 0.89 2.25
N TRP A 168 -6.75 1.74 2.80
CA TRP A 168 -7.04 3.05 2.25
C TRP A 168 -5.88 4.04 2.40
N SER A 169 -5.98 5.19 1.73
CA SER A 169 -4.89 6.17 1.64
C SER A 169 -4.46 6.76 2.98
N ASP A 170 -5.36 6.92 3.96
CA ASP A 170 -5.00 7.48 5.28
C ASP A 170 -4.03 6.61 6.08
N LEU A 171 -3.96 5.32 5.76
CA LEU A 171 -2.95 4.40 6.29
C LEU A 171 -1.72 4.28 5.38
N GLY A 172 -1.73 4.98 4.26
CA GLY A 172 -0.67 5.03 3.26
C GLY A 172 -0.09 6.43 3.08
N TYR A 173 -0.31 7.03 1.91
CA TYR A 173 0.25 8.32 1.52
C TYR A 173 -0.76 9.47 1.48
N GLY A 174 -1.97 9.25 2.00
CA GLY A 174 -3.01 10.27 2.16
C GLY A 174 -3.47 10.93 0.85
N SER A 175 -3.90 12.17 0.98
CA SER A 175 -4.37 12.97 -0.16
C SER A 175 -3.27 13.41 -1.12
N SER A 176 -2.00 13.40 -0.67
CA SER A 176 -0.85 13.85 -1.47
C SER A 176 -0.30 12.75 -2.39
N GLY A 177 -0.51 11.48 -2.05
CA GLY A 177 0.15 10.37 -2.75
C GLY A 177 1.67 10.36 -2.55
N SER A 178 2.41 9.69 -3.43
CA SER A 178 3.87 9.62 -3.41
C SER A 178 4.46 9.46 -4.80
N GLY A 179 5.34 10.39 -5.18
CA GLY A 179 5.96 10.42 -6.51
C GLY A 179 4.92 10.43 -7.63
N SER A 180 5.30 9.90 -8.80
CA SER A 180 4.42 9.77 -9.96
C SER A 180 3.59 8.47 -9.96
N MET A 181 3.96 7.50 -9.12
CA MET A 181 3.37 6.15 -9.15
C MET A 181 2.16 6.00 -8.24
N ILE A 182 2.07 6.79 -7.17
CA ILE A 182 0.99 6.69 -6.19
C ILE A 182 0.24 8.02 -6.15
N PRO A 183 -0.92 8.12 -6.82
CA PRO A 183 -1.73 9.34 -6.79
C PRO A 183 -2.31 9.59 -5.39
N GLY A 184 -2.77 10.80 -5.14
CA GLY A 184 -3.52 11.12 -3.92
C GLY A 184 -4.75 10.23 -3.77
N TYR A 185 -5.09 9.90 -2.52
CA TYR A 185 -6.24 9.03 -2.18
C TYR A 185 -6.16 7.60 -2.72
N ALA A 186 -4.99 7.13 -3.13
CA ALA A 186 -4.83 5.77 -3.64
C ALA A 186 -4.84 4.74 -2.50
N PRO A 187 -5.77 3.77 -2.49
CA PRO A 187 -5.64 2.58 -1.68
C PRO A 187 -4.47 1.72 -2.15
N LEU A 188 -3.82 1.04 -1.21
CA LEU A 188 -2.62 0.27 -1.46
C LEU A 188 -2.77 -1.19 -1.04
N ILE A 189 -2.01 -2.03 -1.72
CA ILE A 189 -1.85 -3.45 -1.45
C ILE A 189 -0.39 -3.70 -1.15
N PHE A 190 -0.09 -4.38 -0.05
CA PHE A 190 1.24 -4.89 0.23
C PHE A 190 1.21 -6.41 0.44
N GLU A 191 1.86 -7.10 -0.46
CA GLU A 191 2.18 -8.52 -0.34
C GLU A 191 3.49 -8.63 0.42
N ILE A 192 3.48 -9.23 1.61
CA ILE A 192 4.67 -9.33 2.48
C ILE A 192 4.97 -10.78 2.79
N GLU A 193 6.26 -11.14 2.76
CA GLU A 193 6.78 -12.42 3.20
C GLU A 193 7.83 -12.19 4.29
N ILE A 194 7.64 -12.80 5.46
CA ILE A 194 8.66 -12.87 6.50
C ILE A 194 9.62 -14.01 6.14
N VAL A 195 10.86 -13.64 5.87
CA VAL A 195 11.93 -14.58 5.47
C VAL A 195 12.64 -15.14 6.68
N SER A 196 12.96 -14.29 7.65
CA SER A 196 13.55 -14.70 8.94
C SER A 196 13.32 -13.64 10.00
N GLY A 197 13.19 -14.08 11.26
CA GLY A 197 13.28 -13.22 12.43
C GLY A 197 14.46 -13.72 13.28
N GLU A 198 15.43 -12.85 13.55
CA GLU A 198 16.57 -13.15 14.42
C GLU A 198 16.34 -12.43 15.76
N GLU A 199 16.23 -13.19 16.85
CA GLU A 199 16.33 -12.63 18.20
C GLU A 199 17.78 -12.20 18.43
N LYS A 200 18.00 -10.95 18.82
CA LYS A 200 19.30 -10.54 19.34
C LYS A 200 19.52 -11.30 20.66
N LYS A 201 20.55 -12.14 20.69
CA LYS A 201 21.05 -12.78 21.93
C LYS A 201 21.66 -11.73 22.85
#